data_3b76206192344a5c3c0e456a78469a96
#
_entry.id   3b76206192344a5c3c0e456a78469a96
#
_cell.length_a   1.000
_cell.length_b   1.000
_cell.length_c   1.000
_cell.angle_alpha   90.00
_cell.angle_beta   90.00
_cell.angle_gamma   90.00
#
_symmetry.space_group_name_H-M   'P 1'
#
loop_
_entity.id
_entity.type
_entity.pdbx_description
1 polymer ?
#
loop_
_entity_poly.entity_id
_entity_poly.type
_entity_poly.pdbx_seq_one_letter_code
_entity_poly.pdbx_strand_id
1 'polypeptide(L)'
;MKISHIEHLGIAVKSIEEALPYYENVLGLKCYNIETVEDQKVRTAFLKVGDVKIELLEPTSPESTIAKFIEKNNGNGGMHYVAFAIEDGVANALASAEAAGIRLIDKAPRKGAEGLNIAFLHPKSTLGVLTELCEKPE
;
A
#
# COMPACT_ATOMS: atom_id res chain seq x y z
N MET A 1 -15.46 10.05 7.94
CA MET A 1 -14.61 9.48 6.87
C MET A 1 -15.51 8.97 5.75
N LYS A 2 -15.20 9.32 4.53
CA LYS A 2 -16.01 8.90 3.38
C LYS A 2 -15.14 8.19 2.35
N ILE A 3 -15.26 6.87 2.30
CA ILE A 3 -14.51 6.02 1.38
C ILE A 3 -15.26 5.91 0.05
N SER A 4 -14.58 6.15 -1.06
CA SER A 4 -15.19 6.02 -2.38
C SER A 4 -15.01 4.61 -2.97
N HIS A 5 -13.83 4.04 -2.84
CA HIS A 5 -13.51 2.74 -3.42
C HIS A 5 -12.18 2.21 -2.88
N ILE A 6 -11.88 0.95 -3.18
CA ILE A 6 -10.54 0.40 -2.94
C ILE A 6 -9.64 0.93 -4.05
N GLU A 7 -8.61 1.68 -3.70
CA GLU A 7 -7.68 2.25 -4.66
C GLU A 7 -6.67 1.20 -5.13
N HIS A 8 -6.07 0.49 -4.18
CA HIS A 8 -5.12 -0.57 -4.52
C HIS A 8 -4.92 -1.56 -3.38
N LEU A 9 -4.32 -2.69 -3.74
CA LEU A 9 -3.88 -3.71 -2.79
C LEU A 9 -2.37 -3.75 -2.83
N GLY A 10 -1.72 -3.76 -1.67
CA GLY A 10 -0.27 -3.87 -1.56
C GLY A 10 0.13 -5.32 -1.30
N ILE A 11 0.92 -5.88 -2.20
CA ILE A 11 1.38 -7.26 -2.12
C ILE A 11 2.89 -7.27 -2.02
N ALA A 12 3.42 -7.81 -0.92
CA ALA A 12 4.86 -7.93 -0.70
C ALA A 12 5.42 -9.05 -1.56
N VAL A 13 6.51 -8.79 -2.27
CA VAL A 13 7.23 -9.79 -3.07
C VAL A 13 8.72 -9.68 -2.77
N LYS A 14 9.42 -10.79 -2.86
CA LYS A 14 10.88 -10.80 -2.68
C LYS A 14 11.57 -10.13 -3.87
N SER A 15 11.01 -10.30 -5.05
CA SER A 15 11.55 -9.77 -6.30
C SER A 15 10.43 -9.50 -7.28
N ILE A 16 10.40 -8.29 -7.84
CA ILE A 16 9.45 -7.93 -8.88
C ILE A 16 9.68 -8.77 -10.12
N GLU A 17 10.95 -8.99 -10.48
CA GLU A 17 11.31 -9.80 -11.64
C GLU A 17 10.84 -11.25 -11.53
N GLU A 18 10.82 -11.80 -10.32
CA GLU A 18 10.31 -13.15 -10.08
C GLU A 18 8.77 -13.20 -10.04
N ALA A 19 8.13 -12.12 -9.59
CA ALA A 19 6.68 -12.07 -9.45
C ALA A 19 5.95 -11.79 -10.78
N LEU A 20 6.51 -10.92 -11.62
CA LEU A 20 5.85 -10.49 -12.87
C LEU A 20 5.46 -11.62 -13.80
N PRO A 21 6.26 -12.69 -14.02
CA PRO A 21 5.81 -13.79 -14.88
C PRO A 21 4.49 -14.40 -14.45
N TYR A 22 4.22 -14.52 -13.15
CA TYR A 22 2.94 -15.01 -12.68
C TYR A 22 1.81 -14.04 -13.03
N TYR A 23 1.98 -12.78 -12.70
CA TYR A 23 0.93 -11.77 -12.91
C TYR A 23 0.69 -11.49 -14.40
N GLU A 24 1.75 -11.44 -15.20
CA GLU A 24 1.63 -11.11 -16.62
C GLU A 24 1.34 -12.32 -17.50
N ASN A 25 2.07 -13.43 -17.30
CA ASN A 25 1.97 -14.58 -18.21
C ASN A 25 0.86 -15.55 -17.81
N VAL A 26 0.60 -15.70 -16.51
CA VAL A 26 -0.44 -16.62 -16.04
C VAL A 26 -1.78 -15.89 -15.90
N LEU A 27 -1.80 -14.73 -15.22
CA LEU A 27 -3.04 -13.98 -14.99
C LEU A 27 -3.39 -13.03 -16.14
N GLY A 28 -2.47 -12.78 -17.06
CA GLY A 28 -2.73 -11.92 -18.21
C GLY A 28 -2.81 -10.45 -17.90
N LEU A 29 -2.30 -10.02 -16.74
CA LEU A 29 -2.26 -8.61 -16.37
C LEU A 29 -1.03 -7.95 -16.98
N LYS A 30 -1.00 -6.63 -16.98
CA LYS A 30 0.12 -5.89 -17.55
C LYS A 30 0.67 -4.91 -16.53
N CYS A 31 1.97 -5.01 -16.25
CA CYS A 31 2.67 -4.00 -15.46
C CYS A 31 2.84 -2.74 -16.33
N TYR A 32 2.29 -1.62 -15.87
CA TYR A 32 2.35 -0.39 -16.66
C TYR A 32 3.41 0.60 -16.18
N ASN A 33 3.98 0.38 -14.99
CA ASN A 33 5.03 1.23 -14.46
C ASN A 33 5.72 0.58 -13.28
N ILE A 34 6.95 0.99 -13.01
CA ILE A 34 7.71 0.61 -11.82
C ILE A 34 8.31 1.90 -11.26
N GLU A 35 8.15 2.09 -9.97
CA GLU A 35 8.60 3.31 -9.28
C GLU A 35 9.34 2.95 -7.99
N THR A 36 10.41 3.68 -7.66
CA THR A 36 11.08 3.53 -6.37
C THR A 36 10.62 4.64 -5.45
N VAL A 37 10.13 4.28 -4.27
CA VAL A 37 9.71 5.23 -3.24
C VAL A 37 10.80 5.21 -2.17
N GLU A 38 11.74 6.14 -2.25
CA GLU A 38 12.97 6.15 -1.46
C GLU A 38 12.74 6.18 0.05
N ASP A 39 11.86 7.06 0.51
CA ASP A 39 11.60 7.21 1.95
C ASP A 39 10.87 6.01 2.56
N GLN A 40 10.21 5.20 1.75
CA GLN A 40 9.58 3.95 2.19
C GLN A 40 10.48 2.74 1.96
N LYS A 41 11.61 2.92 1.29
CA LYS A 41 12.59 1.86 0.98
C LYS A 41 11.92 0.70 0.24
N VAL A 42 11.15 1.05 -0.79
CA VAL A 42 10.39 0.09 -1.58
C VAL A 42 10.44 0.43 -3.06
N ARG A 43 10.49 -0.61 -3.89
CA ARG A 43 10.32 -0.52 -5.33
C ARG A 43 8.98 -1.14 -5.65
N THR A 44 8.15 -0.43 -6.41
CA THR A 44 6.74 -0.81 -6.61
C THR A 44 6.45 -1.02 -8.09
N ALA A 45 5.85 -2.16 -8.42
CA ALA A 45 5.34 -2.43 -9.77
C ALA A 45 3.82 -2.32 -9.75
N PHE A 46 3.27 -1.62 -10.73
CA PHE A 46 1.84 -1.32 -10.80
C PHE A 46 1.14 -2.14 -11.87
N LEU A 47 0.08 -2.85 -11.47
CA LEU A 47 -0.78 -3.58 -12.40
C LEU A 47 -2.22 -3.11 -12.18
N LYS A 48 -2.96 -2.90 -13.27
CA LYS A 48 -4.34 -2.44 -13.17
C LYS A 48 -5.29 -3.60 -13.39
N VAL A 49 -6.26 -3.73 -12.47
CA VAL A 49 -7.29 -4.76 -12.53
C VAL A 49 -8.65 -4.05 -12.42
N GLY A 50 -9.24 -3.69 -13.57
CA GLY A 50 -10.43 -2.86 -13.56
C GLY A 50 -10.11 -1.49 -12.94
N ASP A 51 -10.88 -1.10 -11.93
CA ASP A 51 -10.67 0.17 -11.22
C ASP A 51 -9.74 0.06 -10.02
N VAL A 52 -9.25 -1.15 -9.71
CA VAL A 52 -8.36 -1.41 -8.58
C VAL A 52 -6.95 -1.70 -9.11
N LYS A 53 -5.93 -1.16 -8.44
CA LYS A 53 -4.55 -1.49 -8.79
C LYS A 53 -3.99 -2.54 -7.84
N ILE A 54 -3.10 -3.37 -8.35
CA ILE A 54 -2.25 -4.22 -7.53
C ILE A 54 -0.87 -3.57 -7.55
N GLU A 55 -0.29 -3.37 -6.36
CA GLU A 55 1.08 -2.87 -6.21
C GLU A 55 1.94 -3.98 -5.65
N LEU A 56 2.92 -4.41 -6.44
CA LEU A 56 3.91 -5.39 -5.99
C LEU A 56 5.04 -4.63 -5.33
N LEU A 57 5.30 -4.93 -4.07
CA LEU A 57 6.21 -4.17 -3.22
C LEU A 57 7.46 -5.00 -2.95
N GLU A 58 8.60 -4.55 -3.49
CA GLU A 58 9.89 -5.19 -3.29
C GLU A 58 10.73 -4.32 -2.37
N PRO A 59 11.28 -4.86 -1.26
CA PRO A 59 12.10 -4.05 -0.37
C PRO A 59 13.43 -3.68 -1.02
N THR A 60 13.87 -2.43 -0.84
CA THR A 60 15.18 -1.97 -1.32
C THR A 60 16.23 -1.98 -0.21
N SER A 61 15.83 -2.32 1.01
CA SER A 61 16.70 -2.34 2.19
C SER A 61 16.13 -3.30 3.24
N PRO A 62 16.98 -3.97 4.03
CA PRO A 62 16.50 -4.81 5.15
C PRO A 62 15.70 -4.03 6.20
N GLU A 63 15.82 -2.71 6.22
CA GLU A 63 15.11 -1.84 7.16
C GLU A 63 13.69 -1.50 6.71
N SER A 64 13.34 -1.81 5.47
CA SER A 64 12.02 -1.55 4.93
C SER A 64 10.95 -2.33 5.69
N THR A 65 9.76 -1.75 5.83
CA THR A 65 8.62 -2.44 6.45
C THR A 65 8.23 -3.68 5.66
N ILE A 66 8.45 -3.67 4.35
CA ILE A 66 8.18 -4.82 3.48
C ILE A 66 9.16 -5.96 3.77
N ALA A 67 10.45 -5.64 3.97
CA ALA A 67 11.45 -6.65 4.33
C ALA A 67 11.09 -7.32 5.65
N LYS A 68 10.65 -6.52 6.63
CA LYS A 68 10.23 -7.04 7.95
C LYS A 68 8.98 -7.90 7.84
N PHE A 69 8.03 -7.51 6.99
CA PHE A 69 6.83 -8.31 6.73
C PHE A 69 7.20 -9.69 6.17
N ILE A 70 8.07 -9.72 5.16
CA ILE A 70 8.52 -10.96 4.53
C ILE A 70 9.26 -11.84 5.55
N GLU A 71 10.14 -11.25 6.36
CA GLU A 71 10.85 -11.98 7.40
C GLU A 71 9.88 -12.63 8.38
N LYS A 72 8.87 -11.90 8.86
CA LYS A 72 7.86 -12.43 9.77
C LYS A 72 6.97 -13.48 9.11
N ASN A 73 6.89 -13.48 7.79
CA ASN A 73 6.11 -14.44 7.02
C ASN A 73 6.98 -15.60 6.50
N ASN A 74 7.99 -15.97 7.26
CA ASN A 74 8.89 -17.09 6.95
C ASN A 74 9.62 -16.95 5.61
N GLY A 75 9.95 -15.72 5.22
CA GLY A 75 10.62 -15.45 3.96
C GLY A 75 9.71 -15.41 2.75
N ASN A 76 8.40 -15.47 2.94
CA ASN A 76 7.43 -15.46 1.85
C ASN A 76 6.79 -14.09 1.69
N GLY A 77 6.43 -13.73 0.46
CA GLY A 77 5.60 -12.59 0.18
C GLY A 77 4.15 -12.86 0.57
N GLY A 78 3.28 -11.91 0.29
CA GLY A 78 1.85 -12.03 0.55
C GLY A 78 1.15 -10.69 0.60
N MET A 79 -0.16 -10.73 0.84
CA MET A 79 -0.97 -9.52 0.99
C MET A 79 -0.48 -8.72 2.18
N HIS A 80 -0.09 -7.45 1.95
CA HIS A 80 0.46 -6.62 3.01
C HIS A 80 -0.54 -5.57 3.51
N TYR A 81 -1.23 -4.88 2.61
CA TYR A 81 -2.20 -3.86 3.01
C TYR A 81 -3.28 -3.62 1.97
N VAL A 82 -4.34 -2.96 2.40
CA VAL A 82 -5.40 -2.46 1.51
C VAL A 82 -5.42 -0.93 1.62
N ALA A 83 -5.58 -0.25 0.48
CA ALA A 83 -5.66 1.20 0.41
C ALA A 83 -7.06 1.63 -0.03
N PHE A 84 -7.65 2.51 0.75
CA PHE A 84 -8.98 3.08 0.46
C PHE A 84 -8.84 4.53 -0.01
N ALA A 85 -9.50 4.85 -1.11
CA ALA A 85 -9.56 6.22 -1.59
C ALA A 85 -10.59 7.00 -0.77
N ILE A 86 -10.18 8.15 -0.25
CA ILE A 86 -11.00 8.99 0.64
C ILE A 86 -11.52 10.19 -0.14
N GLU A 87 -12.85 10.40 -0.13
CA GLU A 87 -13.47 11.52 -0.83
C GLU A 87 -13.33 12.86 -0.10
N ASP A 88 -13.39 12.81 1.22
CA ASP A 88 -13.43 14.03 2.05
C ASP A 88 -12.08 14.39 2.66
N GLY A 89 -11.02 13.85 2.12
CA GLY A 89 -9.65 14.20 2.49
C GLY A 89 -9.04 13.30 3.55
N VAL A 90 -7.76 12.95 3.34
CA VAL A 90 -7.02 12.07 4.25
C VAL A 90 -6.85 12.71 5.62
N ALA A 91 -6.60 14.03 5.67
CA ALA A 91 -6.46 14.73 6.96
C ALA A 91 -7.73 14.62 7.80
N ASN A 92 -8.91 14.79 7.18
CA ASN A 92 -10.19 14.64 7.87
C ASN A 92 -10.42 13.20 8.32
N ALA A 93 -10.04 12.24 7.47
CA ALA A 93 -10.16 10.82 7.79
C ALA A 93 -9.29 10.44 8.98
N LEU A 94 -8.07 10.97 9.06
CA LEU A 94 -7.19 10.75 10.21
C LEU A 94 -7.79 11.30 11.49
N ALA A 95 -8.35 12.50 11.44
CA ALA A 95 -9.01 13.10 12.61
C ALA A 95 -10.19 12.26 13.08
N SER A 96 -11.01 11.76 12.14
CA SER A 96 -12.14 10.88 12.46
C SER A 96 -11.68 9.57 13.10
N ALA A 97 -10.63 8.97 12.52
CA ALA A 97 -10.08 7.71 13.05
C ALA A 97 -9.54 7.89 14.46
N GLU A 98 -8.78 8.96 14.69
CA GLU A 98 -8.23 9.25 16.01
C GLU A 98 -9.34 9.49 17.05
N ALA A 99 -10.37 10.24 16.68
CA ALA A 99 -11.53 10.48 17.54
C ALA A 99 -12.25 9.17 17.88
N ALA A 100 -12.21 8.18 17.01
CA ALA A 100 -12.81 6.86 17.23
C ALA A 100 -11.88 5.90 17.99
N GLY A 101 -10.71 6.37 18.45
CA GLY A 101 -9.78 5.55 19.22
C GLY A 101 -8.84 4.69 18.37
N ILE A 102 -8.76 4.94 17.06
CA ILE A 102 -7.87 4.19 16.17
C ILE A 102 -6.45 4.77 16.29
N ARG A 103 -5.48 3.89 16.46
CA ARG A 103 -4.06 4.27 16.50
C ARG A 103 -3.57 4.57 15.09
N LEU A 104 -2.98 5.75 14.92
CA LEU A 104 -2.42 6.19 13.66
C LEU A 104 -0.95 5.83 13.57
N ILE A 105 -0.50 5.34 12.40
CA ILE A 105 0.93 5.25 12.09
C ILE A 105 1.40 6.62 11.65
N ASP A 106 0.67 7.23 10.71
CA ASP A 106 0.94 8.58 10.24
C ASP A 106 -0.09 9.54 10.83
N LYS A 107 0.38 10.59 11.49
CA LYS A 107 -0.51 11.60 12.08
C LYS A 107 -0.92 12.69 11.11
N ALA A 108 -0.23 12.76 9.97
CA ALA A 108 -0.50 13.69 8.89
C ALA A 108 -0.25 13.00 7.54
N PRO A 109 -0.92 13.44 6.47
CA PRO A 109 -0.67 12.86 5.14
C PRO A 109 0.78 13.07 4.69
N ARG A 110 1.32 12.10 3.96
CA ARG A 110 2.62 12.18 3.32
C ARG A 110 2.53 11.67 1.89
N LYS A 111 3.56 11.90 1.08
CA LYS A 111 3.56 11.45 -0.30
C LYS A 111 3.87 9.95 -0.39
N GLY A 112 3.05 9.23 -1.15
CA GLY A 112 3.28 7.85 -1.50
C GLY A 112 3.55 7.68 -2.98
N ALA A 113 3.45 6.44 -3.44
CA ALA A 113 3.63 6.11 -4.85
C ALA A 113 2.59 6.84 -5.71
N GLU A 114 2.96 7.14 -6.94
CA GLU A 114 2.14 7.85 -7.93
C GLU A 114 1.70 9.26 -7.47
N GLY A 115 2.43 9.84 -6.51
CA GLY A 115 2.14 11.19 -6.03
C GLY A 115 0.90 11.30 -5.15
N LEU A 116 0.30 10.20 -4.75
CA LEU A 116 -0.87 10.22 -3.86
C LEU A 116 -0.49 10.75 -2.47
N ASN A 117 -1.42 11.43 -1.82
CA ASN A 117 -1.29 11.74 -0.40
C ASN A 117 -1.78 10.53 0.36
N ILE A 118 -0.97 10.01 1.26
CA ILE A 118 -1.28 8.76 1.96
C ILE A 118 -1.08 8.89 3.47
N ALA A 119 -1.73 7.99 4.22
CA ALA A 119 -1.47 7.79 5.64
C ALA A 119 -1.90 6.38 6.03
N PHE A 120 -1.19 5.78 6.98
CA PHE A 120 -1.49 4.43 7.45
C PHE A 120 -2.11 4.45 8.84
N LEU A 121 -3.09 3.55 9.04
CA LEU A 121 -3.65 3.22 10.34
C LEU A 121 -2.98 1.95 10.87
N HIS A 122 -2.76 1.91 12.19
CA HIS A 122 -2.04 0.80 12.80
C HIS A 122 -2.88 -0.48 12.82
N PRO A 123 -2.33 -1.63 12.38
CA PRO A 123 -3.09 -2.88 12.28
C PRO A 123 -3.65 -3.39 13.61
N LYS A 124 -3.08 -3.00 14.75
CA LYS A 124 -3.64 -3.35 16.06
C LYS A 124 -5.02 -2.73 16.28
N SER A 125 -5.32 -1.61 15.65
CA SER A 125 -6.62 -0.93 15.75
C SER A 125 -7.55 -1.28 14.60
N THR A 126 -7.05 -1.95 13.55
CA THR A 126 -7.81 -2.24 12.33
C THR A 126 -7.98 -3.75 12.11
N LEU A 127 -8.11 -4.49 13.20
CA LEU A 127 -8.41 -5.92 13.18
C LEU A 127 -7.33 -6.76 12.48
N GLY A 128 -6.08 -6.30 12.56
CA GLY A 128 -4.94 -7.02 12.00
C GLY A 128 -4.63 -6.71 10.55
N VAL A 129 -5.44 -5.87 9.88
CA VAL A 129 -5.22 -5.52 8.47
C VAL A 129 -4.59 -4.13 8.39
N LEU A 130 -3.35 -4.04 7.95
CA LEU A 130 -2.73 -2.74 7.70
C LEU A 130 -3.56 -1.98 6.68
N THR A 131 -3.96 -0.77 7.02
CA THR A 131 -4.90 0.02 6.22
C THR A 131 -4.28 1.34 5.81
N GLU A 132 -4.26 1.61 4.51
CA GLU A 132 -3.83 2.88 3.96
C GLU A 132 -5.04 3.73 3.58
N LEU A 133 -4.98 5.02 3.86
CA LEU A 133 -5.93 6.01 3.38
C LEU A 133 -5.20 6.83 2.32
N CYS A 134 -5.83 7.08 1.18
CA CYS A 134 -5.18 7.82 0.11
C CYS A 134 -6.13 8.77 -0.61
N GLU A 135 -5.54 9.79 -1.22
CA GLU A 135 -6.26 10.76 -2.05
C GLU A 135 -5.33 11.29 -3.14
N LYS A 136 -5.91 11.71 -4.25
CA LYS A 136 -5.15 12.35 -5.32
C LYS A 136 -4.65 13.71 -4.83
N PRO A 137 -3.45 14.15 -5.23
CA PRO A 137 -2.98 15.49 -4.92
C PRO A 137 -3.84 16.52 -5.65
N GLU A 138 -4.00 17.67 -5.05
CA GLU A 138 -4.71 18.79 -5.68
C GLU A 138 -3.87 19.42 -6.78
#